data_45d09cca0f51e2f9d57b15ad4115a43f
#
_entry.id   45d09cca0f51e2f9d57b15ad4115a43f
#
_cell.length_a   1.000
_cell.length_b   1.000
_cell.length_c   1.000
_cell.angle_alpha   90.00
_cell.angle_beta   90.00
_cell.angle_gamma   90.00
#
_symmetry.space_group_name_H-M   'P 1'
#
loop_
_entity.id
_entity.type
_entity.pdbx_description
1 polymer ?
#
loop_
_entity_poly.entity_id
_entity_poly.type
_entity_poly.pdbx_seq_one_letter_code
_entity_poly.pdbx_strand_id
1 'polypeptide(L)'
;EFYVGHNAEDALDRLIRNFVSRMDEERMTQVEESSYSLQEIITIASLIEEETDGTDQANIASVIYNRLEGSGNKQGTYGLLQIDASLLYALPDHTGPITSADMQTDSPYNLYQNAGLPPTPISNPGLASIDAALNPNSTDYYYYALGTDGKHHFSTTLAEHNAFVNSSSYGG
;
A
#
# COMPACT_ATOMS: atom_id res chain seq x y z
N GLU A 1 6.38 5.61 24.88
CA GLU A 1 7.45 6.46 25.41
C GLU A 1 8.70 5.63 25.75
N PHE A 2 9.89 6.17 25.43
CA PHE A 2 11.17 5.57 25.82
C PHE A 2 11.75 6.36 26.96
N TYR A 3 12.39 5.69 27.92
CA TYR A 3 12.99 6.34 29.09
C TYR A 3 14.52 6.44 28.92
N VAL A 4 15.09 7.46 29.52
CA VAL A 4 16.55 7.60 29.60
C VAL A 4 17.12 6.40 30.38
N GLY A 5 18.05 5.65 29.74
CA GLY A 5 18.64 4.45 30.34
C GLY A 5 18.13 3.12 29.76
N HIS A 6 17.13 3.15 28.85
CA HIS A 6 16.77 1.95 28.09
C HIS A 6 17.90 1.55 27.14
N ASN A 7 18.19 0.27 27.10
CA ASN A 7 19.09 -0.33 26.11
C ASN A 7 18.31 -0.71 24.82
N ALA A 8 18.99 -1.22 23.81
CA ALA A 8 18.37 -1.59 22.55
C ALA A 8 17.36 -2.75 22.70
N GLU A 9 17.61 -3.68 23.61
CA GLU A 9 16.73 -4.82 23.90
C GLU A 9 15.41 -4.36 24.54
N ASP A 10 15.48 -3.45 25.53
CA ASP A 10 14.30 -2.84 26.15
C ASP A 10 13.45 -2.08 25.10
N ALA A 11 14.10 -1.38 24.16
CA ALA A 11 13.43 -0.65 23.10
C ALA A 11 12.72 -1.60 22.14
N LEU A 12 13.39 -2.67 21.69
CA LEU A 12 12.82 -3.70 20.82
C LEU A 12 11.65 -4.43 21.49
N ASP A 13 11.83 -4.89 22.74
CA ASP A 13 10.76 -5.56 23.50
C ASP A 13 9.51 -4.68 23.60
N ARG A 14 9.70 -3.38 23.82
CA ARG A 14 8.59 -2.44 23.88
C ARG A 14 7.88 -2.27 22.53
N LEU A 15 8.62 -2.20 21.43
CA LEU A 15 8.03 -2.14 20.09
C LEU A 15 7.23 -3.40 19.77
N ILE A 16 7.81 -4.57 20.05
CA ILE A 16 7.15 -5.86 19.85
C ILE A 16 5.88 -5.97 20.71
N ARG A 17 5.95 -5.63 22.00
CA ARG A 17 4.77 -5.64 22.88
C ARG A 17 3.69 -4.67 22.42
N ASN A 18 4.06 -3.49 21.91
CA ASN A 18 3.09 -2.56 21.35
C ASN A 18 2.41 -3.15 20.13
N PHE A 19 3.16 -3.77 19.22
CA PHE A 19 2.60 -4.46 18.05
C PHE A 19 1.63 -5.57 18.49
N VAL A 20 2.07 -6.49 19.37
CA VAL A 20 1.25 -7.58 19.89
C VAL A 20 -0.04 -7.06 20.57
N SER A 21 0.06 -5.96 21.33
CA SER A 21 -1.12 -5.38 22.00
C SER A 21 -2.10 -4.71 21.02
N ARG A 22 -1.63 -4.34 19.82
CA ARG A 22 -2.46 -3.73 18.77
C ARG A 22 -3.09 -4.78 17.86
N MET A 23 -2.40 -5.91 17.65
CA MET A 23 -2.93 -7.08 16.96
C MET A 23 -3.70 -7.94 17.98
N ASP A 24 -4.90 -7.45 18.35
CA ASP A 24 -5.78 -8.11 19.29
C ASP A 24 -6.41 -9.39 18.72
N GLU A 25 -7.22 -10.08 19.51
CA GLU A 25 -7.84 -11.36 19.12
C GLU A 25 -8.73 -11.21 17.87
N GLU A 26 -9.42 -10.08 17.74
CA GLU A 26 -10.28 -9.81 16.59
C GLU A 26 -9.46 -9.71 15.29
N ARG A 27 -8.39 -8.90 15.28
CA ARG A 27 -7.51 -8.77 14.12
C ARG A 27 -6.78 -10.05 13.79
N MET A 28 -6.32 -10.79 14.80
CA MET A 28 -5.66 -12.08 14.56
C MET A 28 -6.62 -13.11 13.98
N THR A 29 -7.88 -13.12 14.39
CA THR A 29 -8.92 -13.96 13.77
C THR A 29 -9.13 -13.58 12.31
N GLN A 30 -9.19 -12.28 11.99
CA GLN A 30 -9.28 -11.82 10.60
C GLN A 30 -8.07 -12.22 9.75
N VAL A 31 -6.86 -12.21 10.32
CA VAL A 31 -5.65 -12.73 9.65
C VAL A 31 -5.79 -14.23 9.38
N GLU A 32 -6.27 -15.02 10.34
CA GLU A 32 -6.46 -16.48 10.19
C GLU A 32 -7.52 -16.83 9.15
N GLU A 33 -8.55 -15.99 8.99
CA GLU A 33 -9.61 -16.14 7.98
C GLU A 33 -9.19 -15.63 6.60
N SER A 34 -8.12 -14.84 6.52
CA SER A 34 -7.60 -14.28 5.27
C SER A 34 -6.86 -15.33 4.43
N SER A 35 -6.80 -15.11 3.12
CA SER A 35 -5.91 -15.85 2.21
C SER A 35 -4.45 -15.39 2.32
N TYR A 36 -4.18 -14.33 3.07
CA TYR A 36 -2.86 -13.70 3.22
C TYR A 36 -2.31 -13.93 4.63
N SER A 37 -1.02 -14.19 4.74
CA SER A 37 -0.31 -14.29 6.00
C SER A 37 -0.27 -12.92 6.72
N LEU A 38 0.00 -12.93 8.04
CA LEU A 38 0.22 -11.69 8.81
C LEU A 38 1.30 -10.80 8.15
N GLN A 39 2.39 -11.39 7.65
CA GLN A 39 3.43 -10.63 6.97
C GLN A 39 2.90 -9.92 5.72
N GLU A 40 2.11 -10.59 4.91
CA GLU A 40 1.51 -10.03 3.69
C GLU A 40 0.49 -8.94 4.03
N ILE A 41 -0.34 -9.14 5.05
CA ILE A 41 -1.28 -8.11 5.53
C ILE A 41 -0.53 -6.85 5.99
N ILE A 42 0.56 -6.99 6.76
CA ILE A 42 1.38 -5.84 7.17
C ILE A 42 2.09 -5.20 5.97
N THR A 43 2.50 -5.99 4.97
CA THR A 43 3.07 -5.47 3.72
C THR A 43 2.03 -4.65 2.96
N ILE A 44 0.81 -5.16 2.79
CA ILE A 44 -0.30 -4.42 2.18
C ILE A 44 -0.60 -3.14 2.96
N ALA A 45 -0.70 -3.24 4.30
CA ALA A 45 -0.93 -2.08 5.14
C ALA A 45 0.16 -1.01 5.00
N SER A 46 1.43 -1.42 4.81
CA SER A 46 2.54 -0.49 4.59
C SER A 46 2.44 0.25 3.25
N LEU A 47 1.93 -0.40 2.21
CA LEU A 47 1.64 0.24 0.92
C LEU A 47 0.49 1.25 1.06
N ILE A 48 -0.58 0.88 1.77
CA ILE A 48 -1.73 1.76 2.04
C ILE A 48 -1.29 3.00 2.81
N GLU A 49 -0.42 2.83 3.81
CA GLU A 49 0.08 3.93 4.66
C GLU A 49 0.79 5.02 3.86
N GLU A 50 1.56 4.64 2.85
CA GLU A 50 2.33 5.56 2.01
C GLU A 50 1.50 6.21 0.89
N GLU A 51 0.32 5.67 0.58
CA GLU A 51 -0.53 6.13 -0.52
C GLU A 51 -1.75 6.94 -0.04
N THR A 52 -2.19 6.77 1.21
CA THR A 52 -3.46 7.32 1.69
C THR A 52 -3.42 8.83 1.98
N ASP A 53 -4.53 9.51 1.73
CA ASP A 53 -4.79 10.86 2.23
C ASP A 53 -5.29 10.89 3.69
N GLY A 54 -5.44 9.73 4.32
CA GLY A 54 -5.92 9.56 5.69
C GLY A 54 -7.42 9.24 5.82
N THR A 55 -8.17 9.17 4.70
CA THR A 55 -9.63 8.92 4.71
C THR A 55 -10.10 7.81 3.77
N ASP A 56 -9.21 7.26 2.95
CA ASP A 56 -9.54 6.38 1.82
C ASP A 56 -8.85 5.00 1.86
N GLN A 57 -8.21 4.67 2.98
CA GLN A 57 -7.42 3.43 3.14
C GLN A 57 -8.15 2.17 2.66
N ALA A 58 -9.43 2.03 2.99
CA ALA A 58 -10.21 0.85 2.61
C ALA A 58 -10.49 0.76 1.10
N ASN A 59 -10.54 1.90 0.39
CA ASN A 59 -10.64 1.94 -1.07
C ASN A 59 -9.30 1.62 -1.73
N ILE A 60 -8.18 2.15 -1.21
CA ILE A 60 -6.82 1.80 -1.67
C ILE A 60 -6.58 0.31 -1.46
N ALA A 61 -6.95 -0.24 -0.29
CA ALA A 61 -6.90 -1.68 -0.03
C ALA A 61 -7.67 -2.47 -1.08
N SER A 62 -8.90 -2.05 -1.42
CA SER A 62 -9.71 -2.68 -2.46
C SER A 62 -9.00 -2.70 -3.82
N VAL A 63 -8.36 -1.59 -4.23
CA VAL A 63 -7.58 -1.54 -5.48
C VAL A 63 -6.41 -2.52 -5.45
N ILE A 64 -5.67 -2.58 -4.33
CA ILE A 64 -4.54 -3.50 -4.17
C ILE A 64 -5.01 -4.95 -4.33
N TYR A 65 -6.06 -5.36 -3.62
CA TYR A 65 -6.60 -6.71 -3.72
C TYR A 65 -7.16 -7.02 -5.11
N ASN A 66 -7.90 -6.10 -5.73
CA ASN A 66 -8.42 -6.29 -7.08
C ASN A 66 -7.29 -6.51 -8.10
N ARG A 67 -6.13 -5.86 -7.93
CA ARG A 67 -4.95 -6.08 -8.76
C ARG A 67 -4.23 -7.39 -8.43
N LEU A 68 -4.09 -7.76 -7.15
CA LEU A 68 -3.44 -9.00 -6.70
C LEU A 68 -4.23 -10.25 -7.11
N GLU A 69 -5.54 -10.26 -6.85
CA GLU A 69 -6.42 -11.43 -7.07
C GLU A 69 -6.85 -11.56 -8.53
N GLY A 70 -6.53 -10.57 -9.32
CA GLY A 70 -6.83 -10.55 -10.74
C GLY A 70 -6.00 -11.56 -11.52
N SER A 71 -6.57 -12.73 -11.86
CA SER A 71 -5.96 -13.59 -12.87
C SER A 71 -6.09 -12.96 -14.26
N GLY A 72 -4.97 -12.83 -14.97
CA GLY A 72 -4.95 -12.32 -16.35
C GLY A 72 -4.90 -10.79 -16.46
N ASN A 73 -5.37 -10.28 -17.61
CA ASN A 73 -5.35 -8.84 -17.93
C ASN A 73 -6.56 -8.10 -17.34
N LYS A 74 -6.79 -8.19 -16.01
CA LYS A 74 -7.88 -7.43 -15.42
C LYS A 74 -7.60 -5.93 -15.57
N GLN A 75 -8.42 -5.27 -16.37
CA GLN A 75 -8.37 -3.85 -16.66
C GLN A 75 -6.99 -3.31 -17.11
N GLY A 76 -6.09 -4.19 -17.59
CA GLY A 76 -4.76 -3.80 -18.06
C GLY A 76 -3.67 -3.73 -16.99
N THR A 77 -3.95 -4.14 -15.76
CA THR A 77 -2.97 -4.07 -14.65
C THR A 77 -2.02 -5.28 -14.59
N TYR A 78 -2.43 -6.44 -15.10
CA TYR A 78 -1.61 -7.68 -15.14
C TYR A 78 -1.03 -8.13 -13.78
N GLY A 79 -1.69 -7.77 -12.66
CA GLY A 79 -1.19 -8.05 -11.32
C GLY A 79 -0.07 -7.11 -10.84
N LEU A 80 0.26 -6.08 -11.61
CA LEU A 80 1.21 -5.04 -11.22
C LEU A 80 0.51 -4.03 -10.32
N LEU A 81 1.08 -3.79 -9.13
CA LEU A 81 0.52 -2.81 -8.21
C LEU A 81 0.85 -1.37 -8.62
N GLN A 82 2.01 -1.13 -9.23
CA GLN A 82 2.44 0.17 -9.75
C GLN A 82 2.36 1.28 -8.69
N ILE A 83 2.86 0.98 -7.48
CA ILE A 83 2.88 1.89 -6.35
C ILE A 83 4.24 2.58 -6.27
N ASP A 84 4.23 3.90 -6.38
CA ASP A 84 5.43 4.75 -6.42
C ASP A 84 6.25 4.65 -5.15
N ALA A 85 5.62 4.62 -3.99
CA ALA A 85 6.28 4.53 -2.70
C ALA A 85 7.16 3.26 -2.58
N SER A 86 6.74 2.14 -3.17
CA SER A 86 7.54 0.92 -3.18
C SER A 86 8.80 1.03 -4.04
N LEU A 87 8.71 1.72 -5.19
CA LEU A 87 9.89 1.99 -6.01
C LEU A 87 10.83 2.99 -5.31
N LEU A 88 10.30 4.04 -4.70
CA LEU A 88 11.09 5.02 -3.94
C LEU A 88 11.80 4.38 -2.74
N TYR A 89 11.20 3.39 -2.08
CA TYR A 89 11.85 2.60 -1.04
C TYR A 89 13.15 1.93 -1.52
N ALA A 90 13.19 1.51 -2.79
CA ALA A 90 14.39 0.95 -3.42
C ALA A 90 15.40 2.00 -3.89
N LEU A 91 15.02 3.28 -3.87
CA LEU A 91 15.80 4.41 -4.39
C LEU A 91 16.00 5.48 -3.30
N PRO A 92 16.70 5.17 -2.18
CA PRO A 92 16.72 6.04 -0.98
C PRO A 92 17.32 7.43 -1.23
N ASP A 93 18.16 7.59 -2.27
CA ASP A 93 18.78 8.86 -2.64
C ASP A 93 18.01 9.61 -3.74
N HIS A 94 16.86 9.06 -4.19
CA HIS A 94 16.06 9.68 -5.23
C HIS A 94 15.42 10.98 -4.74
N THR A 95 15.36 11.97 -5.62
CA THR A 95 14.70 13.26 -5.37
C THR A 95 13.86 13.69 -6.56
N GLY A 96 12.65 14.16 -6.29
CA GLY A 96 11.71 14.61 -7.31
C GLY A 96 10.76 13.51 -7.80
N PRO A 97 10.00 13.75 -8.88
CA PRO A 97 9.05 12.78 -9.42
C PRO A 97 9.75 11.55 -10.01
N ILE A 98 9.10 10.39 -9.93
CA ILE A 98 9.57 9.16 -10.58
C ILE A 98 9.61 9.35 -12.09
N THR A 99 10.74 8.94 -12.68
CA THR A 99 10.98 9.01 -14.12
C THR A 99 10.82 7.64 -14.79
N SER A 100 10.72 7.63 -16.12
CA SER A 100 10.71 6.38 -16.89
C SER A 100 12.00 5.56 -16.72
N ALA A 101 13.13 6.19 -16.37
CA ALA A 101 14.38 5.50 -16.08
C ALA A 101 14.32 4.81 -14.72
N ASP A 102 13.72 5.45 -13.70
CA ASP A 102 13.53 4.86 -12.37
C ASP A 102 12.65 3.61 -12.44
N MET A 103 11.60 3.63 -13.28
CA MET A 103 10.72 2.48 -13.52
C MET A 103 11.45 1.27 -14.17
N GLN A 104 12.69 1.44 -14.65
CA GLN A 104 13.52 0.34 -15.16
C GLN A 104 14.49 -0.22 -14.12
N THR A 105 14.45 0.27 -12.89
CA THR A 105 15.31 -0.21 -11.79
C THR A 105 15.06 -1.70 -11.54
N ASP A 106 16.12 -2.50 -11.57
CA ASP A 106 16.09 -3.92 -11.21
C ASP A 106 16.06 -4.06 -9.68
N SER A 107 14.86 -4.16 -9.14
CA SER A 107 14.62 -4.32 -7.70
C SER A 107 13.31 -5.11 -7.48
N PRO A 108 13.26 -6.02 -6.51
CA PRO A 108 12.03 -6.72 -6.16
C PRO A 108 10.95 -5.79 -5.56
N TYR A 109 11.32 -4.56 -5.18
CA TYR A 109 10.37 -3.52 -4.75
C TYR A 109 9.81 -2.69 -5.93
N ASN A 110 10.29 -2.93 -7.15
CA ASN A 110 9.77 -2.25 -8.33
C ASN A 110 8.46 -2.92 -8.80
N LEU A 111 7.34 -2.43 -8.30
CA LEU A 111 6.00 -2.94 -8.60
C LEU A 111 5.46 -2.48 -9.96
N TYR A 112 6.26 -1.79 -10.76
CA TYR A 112 6.03 -1.56 -12.19
C TYR A 112 6.51 -2.73 -13.06
N GLN A 113 7.43 -3.56 -12.56
CA GLN A 113 8.01 -4.70 -13.28
C GLN A 113 7.68 -6.04 -12.64
N ASN A 114 7.46 -6.07 -11.32
CA ASN A 114 7.20 -7.28 -10.56
C ASN A 114 5.74 -7.31 -10.12
N ALA A 115 5.01 -8.35 -10.55
CA ALA A 115 3.65 -8.59 -10.09
C ALA A 115 3.64 -9.14 -8.66
N GLY A 116 2.57 -8.83 -7.92
CA GLY A 116 2.41 -9.26 -6.54
C GLY A 116 2.94 -8.23 -5.53
N LEU A 117 3.15 -8.68 -4.30
CA LEU A 117 3.63 -7.87 -3.18
C LEU A 117 5.15 -7.71 -3.19
N PRO A 118 5.68 -6.60 -2.63
CA PRO A 118 7.11 -6.48 -2.39
C PRO A 118 7.55 -7.48 -1.30
N PRO A 119 8.86 -7.80 -1.18
CA PRO A 119 9.35 -8.82 -0.26
C PRO A 119 9.08 -8.55 1.22
N THR A 120 9.00 -7.29 1.60
CA THR A 120 8.77 -6.84 2.99
C THR A 120 7.93 -5.57 3.01
N PRO A 121 7.36 -5.19 4.18
CA PRO A 121 6.79 -3.86 4.36
C PRO A 121 7.80 -2.75 4.00
N ILE A 122 7.31 -1.67 3.43
CA ILE A 122 8.11 -0.49 3.03
C ILE A 122 8.04 0.65 4.05
N SER A 123 7.11 0.56 5.00
CA SER A 123 6.94 1.51 6.10
C SER A 123 6.42 0.79 7.36
N ASN A 124 6.21 1.55 8.43
CA ASN A 124 5.59 1.04 9.65
C ASN A 124 4.13 1.51 9.73
N PRO A 125 3.16 0.69 9.28
CA PRO A 125 1.78 1.13 9.13
C PRO A 125 1.09 1.43 10.48
N GLY A 126 0.22 2.43 10.47
CA GLY A 126 -0.71 2.69 11.55
C GLY A 126 -1.87 1.69 11.58
N LEU A 127 -2.65 1.70 12.68
CA LEU A 127 -3.80 0.78 12.82
C LEU A 127 -4.86 0.97 11.74
N ALA A 128 -5.09 2.21 11.28
CA ALA A 128 -6.08 2.48 10.24
C ALA A 128 -5.74 1.76 8.93
N SER A 129 -4.45 1.73 8.56
CA SER A 129 -3.99 1.01 7.37
C SER A 129 -4.01 -0.51 7.56
N ILE A 130 -3.72 -1.00 8.78
CA ILE A 130 -3.85 -2.42 9.12
C ILE A 130 -5.33 -2.86 9.06
N ASP A 131 -6.22 -2.08 9.67
CA ASP A 131 -7.66 -2.36 9.66
C ASP A 131 -8.24 -2.33 8.24
N ALA A 132 -7.76 -1.41 7.39
CA ALA A 132 -8.13 -1.36 5.98
C ALA A 132 -7.62 -2.56 5.17
N ALA A 133 -6.40 -3.04 5.46
CA ALA A 133 -5.86 -4.24 4.83
C ALA A 133 -6.64 -5.50 5.25
N LEU A 134 -7.14 -5.56 6.49
CA LEU A 134 -7.98 -6.66 6.98
C LEU A 134 -9.44 -6.56 6.49
N ASN A 135 -9.94 -5.34 6.28
CA ASN A 135 -11.34 -5.06 5.93
C ASN A 135 -11.43 -4.10 4.73
N PRO A 136 -10.98 -4.52 3.53
CA PRO A 136 -11.07 -3.70 2.34
C PRO A 136 -12.54 -3.45 1.96
N ASN A 137 -12.80 -2.29 1.34
CA ASN A 137 -14.10 -2.06 0.70
C ASN A 137 -14.28 -3.03 -0.49
N SER A 138 -15.49 -3.52 -0.68
CA SER A 138 -15.84 -4.32 -1.85
C SER A 138 -16.18 -3.38 -3.01
N THR A 139 -15.23 -3.14 -3.91
CA THR A 139 -15.38 -2.27 -5.08
C THR A 139 -14.82 -2.93 -6.34
N ASP A 140 -15.16 -2.36 -7.50
CA ASP A 140 -14.58 -2.74 -8.79
C ASP A 140 -13.45 -1.79 -9.23
N TYR A 141 -12.82 -1.06 -8.29
CA TYR A 141 -11.77 -0.11 -8.59
C TYR A 141 -10.43 -0.81 -8.89
N TYR A 142 -9.76 -0.37 -9.94
CA TYR A 142 -8.42 -0.81 -10.34
C TYR A 142 -7.40 0.33 -10.38
N TYR A 143 -7.86 1.57 -10.32
CA TYR A 143 -7.05 2.77 -10.46
C TYR A 143 -7.46 3.83 -9.46
N TYR A 144 -6.50 4.62 -9.04
CA TYR A 144 -6.73 5.87 -8.32
C TYR A 144 -5.71 6.93 -8.75
N ALA A 145 -6.05 8.19 -8.58
CA ALA A 145 -5.15 9.31 -8.79
C ALA A 145 -5.56 10.48 -7.90
N LEU A 146 -4.58 11.23 -7.42
CA LEU A 146 -4.81 12.39 -6.57
C LEU A 146 -5.41 13.54 -7.38
N GLY A 147 -6.49 14.13 -6.88
CA GLY A 147 -7.12 15.30 -7.47
C GLY A 147 -6.61 16.62 -6.89
N THR A 148 -6.91 17.72 -7.58
CA THR A 148 -6.63 19.09 -7.09
C THR A 148 -7.41 19.44 -5.82
N ASP A 149 -8.43 18.65 -5.48
CA ASP A 149 -9.19 18.73 -4.23
C ASP A 149 -8.49 18.06 -3.04
N GLY A 150 -7.31 17.46 -3.28
CA GLY A 150 -6.52 16.73 -2.28
C GLY A 150 -7.08 15.35 -1.93
N LYS A 151 -7.96 14.78 -2.77
CA LYS A 151 -8.54 13.46 -2.58
C LYS A 151 -8.21 12.53 -3.73
N HIS A 152 -8.15 11.23 -3.44
CA HIS A 152 -8.04 10.24 -4.50
C HIS A 152 -9.38 10.03 -5.22
N HIS A 153 -9.30 10.03 -6.54
CA HIS A 153 -10.38 9.69 -7.45
C HIS A 153 -10.15 8.26 -7.96
N PHE A 154 -11.11 7.39 -7.67
CA PHE A 154 -11.04 5.97 -8.00
C PHE A 154 -11.74 5.68 -9.32
N SER A 155 -11.19 4.76 -10.11
CA SER A 155 -11.71 4.36 -11.43
C SER A 155 -11.68 2.84 -11.60
N THR A 156 -12.66 2.31 -12.31
CA THR A 156 -12.76 0.88 -12.64
C THR A 156 -11.90 0.54 -13.85
N THR A 157 -11.84 1.42 -14.84
CA THR A 157 -11.16 1.17 -16.11
C THR A 157 -9.99 2.12 -16.36
N LEU A 158 -9.01 1.67 -17.16
CA LEU A 158 -7.90 2.53 -17.61
C LEU A 158 -8.40 3.76 -18.39
N ALA A 159 -9.51 3.61 -19.14
CA ALA A 159 -10.08 4.72 -19.91
C ALA A 159 -10.61 5.84 -18.99
N GLU A 160 -11.31 5.47 -17.91
CA GLU A 160 -11.81 6.42 -16.90
C GLU A 160 -10.63 7.09 -16.18
N HIS A 161 -9.63 6.31 -15.75
CA HIS A 161 -8.42 6.81 -15.12
C HIS A 161 -7.71 7.83 -16.01
N ASN A 162 -7.45 7.48 -17.27
CA ASN A 162 -6.81 8.39 -18.23
C ASN A 162 -7.64 9.65 -18.49
N ALA A 163 -8.96 9.54 -18.52
CA ALA A 163 -9.84 10.70 -18.66
C ALA A 163 -9.70 11.66 -17.47
N PHE A 164 -9.60 11.12 -16.24
CA PHE A 164 -9.36 11.93 -15.04
C PHE A 164 -7.97 12.56 -15.05
N VAL A 165 -6.91 11.78 -15.28
CA VAL A 165 -5.51 12.26 -15.30
C VAL A 165 -5.29 13.35 -16.37
N ASN A 166 -6.02 13.31 -17.49
CA ASN A 166 -5.96 14.35 -18.53
C ASN A 166 -6.92 15.53 -18.29
N SER A 167 -7.63 15.56 -17.16
CA SER A 167 -8.55 16.64 -16.82
C SER A 167 -7.85 17.74 -15.99
N SER A 168 -8.51 18.90 -15.85
CA SER A 168 -8.08 19.98 -14.95
C SER A 168 -8.24 19.67 -13.46
N SER A 169 -8.84 18.53 -13.13
CA SER A 169 -9.06 18.08 -11.74
C SER A 169 -7.94 17.18 -11.22
N TYR A 170 -6.99 16.78 -12.07
CA TYR A 170 -5.82 16.00 -11.66
C TYR A 170 -4.83 16.88 -10.91
N GLY A 171 -4.29 16.38 -9.79
CA GLY A 171 -3.47 17.13 -8.84
C GLY A 171 -1.97 16.80 -8.88
N GLY A 172 -1.55 15.78 -9.68
CA GLY A 172 -0.16 15.33 -9.76
C GLY A 172 0.60 15.82 -10.98
#